data_284c0d77f6ed962c1dc51917d528599f
#
_entry.id   284c0d77f6ed962c1dc51917d528599f
#
_cell.length_a   1.000
_cell.length_b   1.000
_cell.length_c   1.000
_cell.angle_alpha   90.00
_cell.angle_beta   90.00
_cell.angle_gamma   90.00
#
_symmetry.space_group_name_H-M   'P 1'
#
loop_
_entity.id
_entity.type
_entity.pdbx_description
1 polymer ?
#
loop_
_entity_poly.entity_id
_entity_poly.type
_entity_poly.pdbx_seq_one_letter_code
_entity_poly.pdbx_strand_id
1 'polypeptide(L)'
;MPLKVREVKAKHQEIAAYALARLVIAADGAGCPITVIEHLIDNHTDGAYEVMRFTVNCPAVPQILSVKYTLFFDVDPQHRGLLRLEDQGRTHTAVFSPDHETWQLEGHSAALGRQFLDFFRTGVWRIWTGVDHILFLCALLLPAVLELRGGRWQGVATFRQAFIDVVSIVTAFTIAHSITLSLAALGFITLPSRLIESAIAASVIVAALNNLYPLIEKRLWIVAFVFGLVHGLGFANVLTDLALPKPALAVSLVSFNLGVEAGQLVIVATFLPLAYLSRRSWFYPRLALDAGSLSIASVRFRYLS
;
A
#
# COMPACT_ATOMS: atom_id res chain seq x y z
N MET A 1 -3.15 6.72 19.46
CA MET A 1 -4.37 7.51 19.78
C MET A 1 -4.35 8.74 18.90
N PRO A 2 -5.35 9.00 18.02
CA PRO A 2 -5.32 10.15 17.13
C PRO A 2 -5.35 11.46 17.93
N LEU A 3 -4.53 12.43 17.52
CA LEU A 3 -4.49 13.75 18.14
C LEU A 3 -5.83 14.47 17.97
N LYS A 4 -6.30 15.14 19.03
CA LYS A 4 -7.50 15.96 18.98
C LYS A 4 -7.17 17.34 18.41
N VAL A 5 -8.14 18.00 17.77
CA VAL A 5 -8.01 19.36 17.20
C VAL A 5 -7.32 20.35 18.16
N ARG A 6 -7.63 20.30 19.46
CA ARG A 6 -7.00 21.15 20.48
C ARG A 6 -5.49 20.90 20.64
N GLU A 7 -5.06 19.67 20.52
CA GLU A 7 -3.65 19.27 20.70
C GLU A 7 -2.84 19.72 19.48
N VAL A 8 -3.38 19.55 18.28
CA VAL A 8 -2.75 20.04 17.04
C VAL A 8 -2.62 21.57 17.09
N LYS A 9 -3.70 22.29 17.46
CA LYS A 9 -3.66 23.76 17.63
C LYS A 9 -2.60 24.22 18.61
N ALA A 10 -2.44 23.53 19.73
CA ALA A 10 -1.45 23.91 20.74
C ALA A 10 -0.01 23.74 20.27
N LYS A 11 0.24 22.92 19.24
CA LYS A 11 1.56 22.54 18.74
C LYS A 11 1.89 23.08 17.35
N HIS A 12 1.12 24.01 16.80
CA HIS A 12 1.35 24.56 15.46
C HIS A 12 2.80 24.94 15.16
N GLN A 13 3.44 25.66 16.09
CA GLN A 13 4.82 26.12 15.89
C GLN A 13 5.83 24.99 15.86
N GLU A 14 5.64 23.99 16.73
CA GLU A 14 6.50 22.81 16.77
C GLU A 14 6.33 21.98 15.49
N ILE A 15 5.07 21.78 15.06
CA ILE A 15 4.74 21.04 13.83
C ILE A 15 5.32 21.77 12.61
N ALA A 16 5.13 23.07 12.52
CA ALA A 16 5.66 23.88 11.42
C ALA A 16 7.19 23.85 11.37
N ALA A 17 7.87 24.02 12.51
CA ALA A 17 9.33 23.93 12.58
C ALA A 17 9.84 22.56 12.14
N TYR A 18 9.19 21.47 12.58
CA TYR A 18 9.53 20.12 12.19
C TYR A 18 9.35 19.89 10.68
N ALA A 19 8.23 20.34 10.13
CA ALA A 19 7.90 20.15 8.72
C ALA A 19 8.82 20.98 7.79
N LEU A 20 9.03 22.27 8.12
CA LEU A 20 9.86 23.18 7.32
C LEU A 20 11.35 22.82 7.33
N ALA A 21 11.84 22.19 8.41
CA ALA A 21 13.20 21.67 8.45
C ALA A 21 13.42 20.47 7.48
N ARG A 22 12.32 19.84 7.02
CA ARG A 22 12.34 18.64 6.18
C ARG A 22 11.75 18.85 4.78
N LEU A 23 11.35 20.07 4.46
CA LEU A 23 10.86 20.49 3.16
C LEU A 23 11.78 21.57 2.60
N VAL A 24 12.46 21.27 1.49
CA VAL A 24 13.31 22.26 0.80
C VAL A 24 12.79 22.45 -0.62
N ILE A 25 12.54 23.69 -0.98
CA ILE A 25 12.18 24.09 -2.35
C ILE A 25 13.32 24.94 -2.89
N ALA A 26 13.83 24.59 -4.06
CA ALA A 26 14.94 25.31 -4.67
C ALA A 26 14.69 25.58 -6.15
N ALA A 27 15.16 26.73 -6.61
CA ALA A 27 15.13 27.20 -7.98
C ALA A 27 16.57 27.26 -8.50
N ASP A 28 16.87 26.54 -9.58
CA ASP A 28 18.21 26.50 -10.21
C ASP A 28 19.34 26.21 -9.19
N GLY A 29 19.03 25.35 -8.20
CA GLY A 29 19.98 24.97 -7.14
C GLY A 29 20.05 25.92 -5.94
N ALA A 30 19.40 27.10 -6.00
CA ALA A 30 19.32 28.04 -4.89
C ALA A 30 18.05 27.80 -4.05
N GLY A 31 18.19 27.67 -2.74
CA GLY A 31 17.05 27.49 -1.82
C GLY A 31 16.12 28.70 -1.84
N CYS A 32 14.81 28.45 -1.93
CA CYS A 32 13.78 29.48 -1.89
C CYS A 32 13.22 29.60 -0.46
N PRO A 33 13.24 30.77 0.18
CA PRO A 33 12.66 30.98 1.49
C PRO A 33 11.16 30.64 1.51
N ILE A 34 10.75 29.87 2.53
CA ILE A 34 9.36 29.50 2.77
C ILE A 34 8.80 30.36 3.91
N THR A 35 7.66 31.03 3.68
CA THR A 35 6.97 31.82 4.70
C THR A 35 5.57 31.26 4.91
N VAL A 36 5.28 30.77 6.12
CA VAL A 36 3.94 30.28 6.49
C VAL A 36 2.99 31.46 6.59
N ILE A 37 1.83 31.35 5.92
CA ILE A 37 0.78 32.36 5.90
C ILE A 37 -0.34 31.98 6.86
N GLU A 38 -0.73 30.71 6.86
CA GLU A 38 -1.92 30.25 7.56
C GLU A 38 -1.76 28.81 8.07
N HIS A 39 -2.29 28.57 9.25
CA HIS A 39 -2.42 27.25 9.87
C HIS A 39 -3.88 26.84 9.91
N LEU A 40 -4.23 25.78 9.24
CA LEU A 40 -5.56 25.20 9.19
C LEU A 40 -5.54 23.80 9.78
N ILE A 41 -6.71 23.30 10.14
CA ILE A 41 -6.85 21.91 10.60
C ILE A 41 -7.91 21.23 9.75
N ASP A 42 -7.54 20.12 9.17
CA ASP A 42 -8.45 19.22 8.51
C ASP A 42 -8.76 18.02 9.40
N ASN A 43 -10.03 17.63 9.45
CA ASN A 43 -10.51 16.54 10.27
C ASN A 43 -10.87 15.36 9.38
N HIS A 44 -10.11 14.29 9.50
CA HIS A 44 -10.41 13.02 8.87
C HIS A 44 -10.96 12.01 9.89
N THR A 45 -11.41 10.88 9.41
CA THR A 45 -12.00 9.81 10.24
C THR A 45 -11.00 9.17 11.21
N ASP A 46 -9.71 9.28 10.92
CA ASP A 46 -8.59 8.73 11.65
C ASP A 46 -7.84 9.76 12.51
N GLY A 47 -8.10 11.07 12.37
CA GLY A 47 -7.49 12.09 13.21
C GLY A 47 -7.61 13.50 12.67
N ALA A 48 -6.99 14.44 13.38
CA ALA A 48 -6.86 15.85 12.99
C ALA A 48 -5.47 16.06 12.37
N TYR A 49 -5.44 16.71 11.21
CA TYR A 49 -4.24 17.01 10.44
C TYR A 49 -3.98 18.50 10.38
N GLU A 50 -2.71 18.87 10.51
CA GLU A 50 -2.24 20.23 10.26
C GLU A 50 -2.17 20.49 8.75
N VAL A 51 -2.79 21.57 8.30
CA VAL A 51 -2.69 22.08 6.93
C VAL A 51 -2.01 23.44 6.97
N MET A 52 -0.78 23.52 6.50
CA MET A 52 -0.02 24.77 6.42
C MET A 52 -0.11 25.36 5.03
N ARG A 53 -0.56 26.61 4.94
CA ARG A 53 -0.39 27.43 3.75
C ARG A 53 0.86 28.26 3.86
N PHE A 54 1.68 28.25 2.83
CA PHE A 54 2.91 29.03 2.78
C PHE A 54 3.16 29.59 1.39
N THR A 55 3.92 30.65 1.32
CA THR A 55 4.52 31.19 0.09
C THR A 55 5.97 30.81 0.00
N VAL A 56 6.43 30.62 -1.23
CA VAL A 56 7.82 30.36 -1.55
C VAL A 56 8.32 31.51 -2.41
N ASN A 57 9.34 32.21 -1.93
CA ASN A 57 9.93 33.35 -2.62
C ASN A 57 11.26 32.96 -3.24
N CYS A 58 11.26 32.62 -4.53
CA CYS A 58 12.48 32.35 -5.26
C CYS A 58 13.09 33.63 -5.83
N PRO A 59 14.44 33.74 -5.92
CA PRO A 59 15.12 34.92 -6.40
C PRO A 59 14.82 35.29 -7.85
N ALA A 60 14.48 34.27 -8.68
CA ALA A 60 14.10 34.43 -10.07
C ALA A 60 13.07 33.36 -10.47
N VAL A 61 12.46 33.51 -11.65
CA VAL A 61 11.62 32.45 -12.23
C VAL A 61 12.52 31.25 -12.54
N PRO A 62 12.26 30.08 -11.94
CA PRO A 62 13.16 28.94 -12.09
C PRO A 62 13.13 28.33 -13.49
N GLN A 63 14.29 27.96 -14.02
CA GLN A 63 14.38 27.03 -15.15
C GLN A 63 14.21 25.59 -14.67
N ILE A 64 14.77 25.30 -13.49
CA ILE A 64 14.64 24.00 -12.82
C ILE A 64 14.09 24.23 -11.41
N LEU A 65 12.87 23.77 -11.16
CA LEU A 65 12.29 23.74 -9.82
C LEU A 65 12.55 22.37 -9.20
N SER A 66 13.15 22.33 -8.02
CA SER A 66 13.34 21.11 -7.26
C SER A 66 12.65 21.16 -5.89
N VAL A 67 12.09 20.03 -5.47
CA VAL A 67 11.46 19.86 -4.17
C VAL A 67 12.11 18.67 -3.48
N LYS A 68 12.69 18.89 -2.29
CA LYS A 68 13.18 17.84 -1.42
C LYS A 68 12.25 17.68 -0.22
N TYR A 69 11.85 16.44 0.05
CA TYR A 69 10.94 16.09 1.13
C TYR A 69 11.47 14.91 1.92
N THR A 70 11.66 15.10 3.22
CA THR A 70 12.17 14.07 4.14
C THR A 70 11.31 13.91 5.39
N LEU A 71 10.06 14.42 5.36
CA LEU A 71 9.15 14.40 6.51
C LEU A 71 8.85 12.96 6.92
N PHE A 72 8.99 12.65 8.21
CA PHE A 72 8.74 11.35 8.85
C PHE A 72 9.60 10.18 8.39
N PHE A 73 10.54 10.35 7.47
CA PHE A 73 11.38 9.24 6.99
C PHE A 73 12.30 8.66 8.07
N ASP A 74 12.64 9.47 9.07
CA ASP A 74 13.40 9.10 10.26
C ASP A 74 12.58 8.32 11.30
N VAL A 75 11.24 8.42 11.26
CA VAL A 75 10.32 7.82 12.24
C VAL A 75 9.56 6.64 11.62
N ASP A 76 9.13 6.78 10.38
CA ASP A 76 8.37 5.77 9.63
C ASP A 76 8.97 5.57 8.23
N PRO A 77 9.75 4.50 8.01
CA PRO A 77 10.31 4.18 6.69
C PRO A 77 9.23 3.86 5.62
N GLN A 78 8.00 3.58 6.03
CA GLN A 78 6.88 3.34 5.13
C GLN A 78 6.16 4.62 4.71
N HIS A 79 6.43 5.74 5.40
CA HIS A 79 5.84 7.02 5.05
C HIS A 79 6.16 7.41 3.61
N ARG A 80 5.17 7.98 2.92
CA ARG A 80 5.30 8.49 1.55
C ARG A 80 4.80 9.92 1.51
N GLY A 81 5.66 10.81 1.04
CA GLY A 81 5.29 12.18 0.71
C GLY A 81 4.68 12.22 -0.69
N LEU A 82 3.62 12.98 -0.86
CA LEU A 82 2.94 13.12 -2.14
C LEU A 82 3.02 14.57 -2.59
N LEU A 83 3.47 14.77 -3.83
CA LEU A 83 3.53 16.09 -4.46
C LEU A 83 2.49 16.16 -5.57
N ARG A 84 1.72 17.25 -5.55
CA ARG A 84 0.96 17.73 -6.69
C ARG A 84 1.38 19.16 -6.97
N LEU A 85 1.94 19.41 -8.14
CA LEU A 85 2.32 20.74 -8.61
C LEU A 85 1.49 21.10 -9.84
N GLU A 86 0.87 22.25 -9.81
CA GLU A 86 0.21 22.85 -10.97
C GLU A 86 1.09 23.94 -11.56
N ASP A 87 1.50 23.78 -12.81
CA ASP A 87 2.29 24.73 -13.56
C ASP A 87 1.64 25.01 -14.92
N GLN A 88 1.32 26.25 -15.20
CA GLN A 88 0.72 26.71 -16.47
C GLN A 88 -0.44 25.84 -16.96
N GLY A 89 -1.33 25.41 -16.06
CA GLY A 89 -2.47 24.54 -16.34
C GLY A 89 -2.10 23.05 -16.53
N ARG A 90 -0.88 22.68 -16.22
CA ARG A 90 -0.41 21.28 -16.18
C ARG A 90 -0.24 20.83 -14.75
N THR A 91 -0.59 19.58 -14.48
CA THR A 91 -0.40 18.97 -13.18
C THR A 91 0.75 17.98 -13.23
N HIS A 92 1.73 18.17 -12.38
CA HIS A 92 2.83 17.27 -12.13
C HIS A 92 2.63 16.58 -10.78
N THR A 93 2.99 15.32 -10.68
CA THR A 93 2.87 14.52 -9.45
C THR A 93 4.11 13.75 -9.19
N ALA A 94 4.45 13.56 -7.91
CA ALA A 94 5.55 12.71 -7.49
C ALA A 94 5.24 12.05 -6.14
N VAL A 95 5.92 10.94 -5.89
CA VAL A 95 5.89 10.24 -4.60
C VAL A 95 7.30 10.29 -4.03
N PHE A 96 7.43 10.87 -2.84
CA PHE A 96 8.68 10.87 -2.08
C PHE A 96 8.77 9.62 -1.19
N SER A 97 9.97 9.09 -1.09
CA SER A 97 10.32 7.96 -0.24
C SER A 97 11.74 8.16 0.30
N PRO A 98 12.18 7.38 1.33
CA PRO A 98 13.56 7.45 1.81
C PRO A 98 14.62 7.27 0.71
N ASP A 99 14.30 6.52 -0.36
CA ASP A 99 15.20 6.31 -1.51
C ASP A 99 15.06 7.38 -2.60
N HIS A 100 13.99 8.20 -2.55
CA HIS A 100 13.64 9.23 -3.53
C HIS A 100 13.14 10.49 -2.83
N GLU A 101 14.04 11.20 -2.19
CA GLU A 101 13.73 12.40 -1.41
C GLU A 101 13.55 13.67 -2.25
N THR A 102 14.04 13.68 -3.51
CA THR A 102 14.07 14.89 -4.34
C THR A 102 13.34 14.67 -5.66
N TRP A 103 12.51 15.63 -6.03
CA TRP A 103 11.83 15.71 -7.32
C TRP A 103 12.25 17.00 -8.03
N GLN A 104 12.30 16.95 -9.37
CA GLN A 104 12.58 18.10 -10.23
C GLN A 104 11.54 18.23 -11.32
N LEU A 105 11.18 19.48 -11.66
CA LEU A 105 10.28 19.76 -12.76
C LEU A 105 10.97 19.41 -14.08
N GLU A 106 10.38 18.46 -14.82
CA GLU A 106 10.89 17.95 -16.08
C GLU A 106 9.86 18.05 -17.21
N GLY A 107 10.30 17.82 -18.46
CA GLY A 107 9.43 17.78 -19.63
C GLY A 107 8.35 16.70 -19.56
N HIS A 108 7.21 16.94 -20.19
CA HIS A 108 5.96 16.17 -20.01
C HIS A 108 6.07 14.64 -20.22
N SER A 109 6.80 14.20 -21.24
CA SER A 109 6.96 12.75 -21.51
C SER A 109 7.81 12.03 -20.48
N ALA A 110 8.84 12.69 -19.98
CA ALA A 110 9.69 12.17 -18.90
C ALA A 110 8.91 12.11 -17.58
N ALA A 111 8.00 13.06 -17.33
CA ALA A 111 7.16 13.11 -16.14
C ALA A 111 6.19 11.90 -16.05
N LEU A 112 5.53 11.50 -17.14
CA LEU A 112 4.62 10.35 -17.14
C LEU A 112 5.35 9.02 -16.90
N GLY A 113 6.53 8.86 -17.52
CA GLY A 113 7.34 7.65 -17.31
C GLY A 113 7.85 7.54 -15.87
N ARG A 114 8.26 8.65 -15.27
CA ARG A 114 8.67 8.70 -13.87
C ARG A 114 7.49 8.42 -12.94
N GLN A 115 6.35 9.06 -13.16
CA GLN A 115 5.12 8.81 -12.41
C GLN A 115 4.74 7.32 -12.45
N PHE A 116 4.76 6.69 -13.62
CA PHE A 116 4.53 5.25 -13.74
C PHE A 116 5.49 4.45 -12.86
N LEU A 117 6.79 4.74 -12.93
CA LEU A 117 7.80 4.00 -12.18
C LEU A 117 7.67 4.19 -10.67
N ASP A 118 7.37 5.41 -10.23
CA ASP A 118 7.20 5.74 -8.80
C ASP A 118 5.99 5.02 -8.21
N PHE A 119 4.84 5.04 -8.89
CA PHE A 119 3.66 4.31 -8.43
C PHE A 119 3.83 2.79 -8.54
N PHE A 120 4.52 2.30 -9.56
CA PHE A 120 4.87 0.88 -9.67
C PHE A 120 5.73 0.43 -8.48
N ARG A 121 6.81 1.16 -8.18
CA ARG A 121 7.68 0.88 -7.02
C ARG A 121 6.89 0.96 -5.70
N THR A 122 6.03 1.96 -5.57
CA THR A 122 5.15 2.11 -4.41
C THR A 122 4.24 0.90 -4.25
N GLY A 123 3.67 0.36 -5.32
CA GLY A 123 2.88 -0.86 -5.33
C GLY A 123 3.67 -2.08 -4.86
N VAL A 124 4.88 -2.30 -5.40
CA VAL A 124 5.77 -3.38 -4.95
C VAL A 124 6.08 -3.24 -3.46
N TRP A 125 6.48 -2.05 -3.04
CA TRP A 125 6.86 -1.78 -1.66
C TRP A 125 5.70 -1.98 -0.68
N ARG A 126 4.48 -1.59 -1.08
CA ARG A 126 3.27 -1.77 -0.28
C ARG A 126 3.01 -3.24 0.06
N ILE A 127 3.28 -4.14 -0.87
CA ILE A 127 3.16 -5.59 -0.61
C ILE A 127 4.25 -6.07 0.35
N TRP A 128 5.49 -5.63 0.17
CA TRP A 128 6.63 -6.13 0.96
C TRP A 128 6.69 -5.58 2.38
N THR A 129 6.14 -4.41 2.62
CA THR A 129 6.12 -3.77 3.94
C THR A 129 4.76 -3.85 4.64
N GLY A 130 3.69 -4.10 3.87
CA GLY A 130 2.35 -4.27 4.40
C GLY A 130 2.19 -5.63 5.10
N VAL A 131 2.32 -5.65 6.43
CA VAL A 131 2.18 -6.89 7.24
C VAL A 131 0.90 -7.64 6.90
N ASP A 132 -0.20 -6.92 6.65
CA ASP A 132 -1.50 -7.48 6.29
C ASP A 132 -1.47 -8.26 4.99
N HIS A 133 -0.83 -7.68 3.97
CA HIS A 133 -0.69 -8.30 2.66
C HIS A 133 0.22 -9.54 2.73
N ILE A 134 1.32 -9.46 3.47
CA ILE A 134 2.22 -10.60 3.66
C ILE A 134 1.52 -11.73 4.41
N LEU A 135 0.88 -11.43 5.55
CA LEU A 135 0.18 -12.45 6.34
C LEU A 135 -0.98 -13.07 5.57
N PHE A 136 -1.73 -12.24 4.84
CA PHE A 136 -2.80 -12.74 3.98
C PHE A 136 -2.28 -13.64 2.85
N LEU A 137 -1.24 -13.19 2.14
CA LEU A 137 -0.62 -13.99 1.09
C LEU A 137 -0.05 -15.29 1.64
N CYS A 138 0.63 -15.26 2.79
CA CYS A 138 1.11 -16.47 3.47
C CYS A 138 -0.05 -17.40 3.83
N ALA A 139 -1.16 -16.90 4.38
CA ALA A 139 -2.32 -17.71 4.71
C ALA A 139 -2.89 -18.43 3.48
N LEU A 140 -2.90 -17.79 2.30
CA LEU A 140 -3.35 -18.40 1.06
C LEU A 140 -2.33 -19.35 0.41
N LEU A 141 -1.04 -19.05 0.57
CA LEU A 141 0.04 -19.87 -0.03
C LEU A 141 0.35 -21.14 0.76
N LEU A 142 0.17 -21.14 2.08
CA LEU A 142 0.43 -22.30 2.93
C LEU A 142 -0.31 -23.57 2.46
N PRO A 143 -1.62 -23.56 2.20
CA PRO A 143 -2.34 -24.73 1.71
C PRO A 143 -2.16 -24.98 0.21
N ALA A 144 -1.58 -24.07 -0.57
CA ALA A 144 -1.56 -24.15 -2.03
C ALA A 144 -0.80 -25.36 -2.62
N VAL A 145 0.12 -25.97 -1.83
CA VAL A 145 0.83 -27.20 -2.20
C VAL A 145 0.24 -28.46 -1.58
N LEU A 146 -0.91 -28.33 -0.94
CA LEU A 146 -1.63 -29.40 -0.26
C LEU A 146 -3.05 -29.54 -0.84
N GLU A 147 -3.59 -30.75 -0.79
CA GLU A 147 -5.01 -30.98 -1.04
C GLU A 147 -5.60 -31.85 0.07
N LEU A 148 -6.86 -31.65 0.39
CA LEU A 148 -7.56 -32.42 1.41
C LEU A 148 -8.12 -33.71 0.78
N ARG A 149 -7.58 -34.85 1.19
CA ARG A 149 -8.04 -36.18 0.76
C ARG A 149 -8.42 -37.02 1.98
N GLY A 150 -9.69 -37.39 2.08
CA GLY A 150 -10.16 -38.22 3.20
C GLY A 150 -9.94 -37.56 4.57
N GLY A 151 -10.11 -36.24 4.68
CA GLY A 151 -9.93 -35.48 5.93
C GLY A 151 -8.46 -35.27 6.35
N ARG A 152 -7.50 -35.52 5.47
CA ARG A 152 -6.07 -35.32 5.74
C ARG A 152 -5.41 -34.49 4.65
N TRP A 153 -4.59 -33.53 5.03
CA TRP A 153 -3.76 -32.76 4.13
C TRP A 153 -2.66 -33.63 3.50
N GLN A 154 -2.61 -33.68 2.19
CA GLN A 154 -1.64 -34.43 1.41
C GLN A 154 -1.01 -33.52 0.35
N GLY A 155 0.27 -33.73 0.04
CA GLY A 155 0.94 -32.94 -0.99
C GLY A 155 0.34 -33.15 -2.37
N VAL A 156 0.08 -32.05 -3.10
CA VAL A 156 -0.37 -32.10 -4.50
C VAL A 156 0.57 -32.94 -5.39
N ALA A 157 0.02 -33.57 -6.41
CA ALA A 157 0.79 -34.48 -7.27
C ALA A 157 1.84 -33.76 -8.11
N THR A 158 1.49 -32.62 -8.70
CA THR A 158 2.34 -31.90 -9.67
C THR A 158 2.55 -30.43 -9.27
N PHE A 159 3.72 -29.89 -9.60
CA PHE A 159 4.03 -28.47 -9.43
C PHE A 159 3.10 -27.58 -10.28
N ARG A 160 2.76 -28.04 -11.49
CA ARG A 160 1.86 -27.31 -12.39
C ARG A 160 0.50 -27.04 -11.76
N GLN A 161 -0.05 -28.01 -11.04
CA GLN A 161 -1.31 -27.84 -10.31
C GLN A 161 -1.19 -26.72 -9.26
N ALA A 162 -0.21 -26.84 -8.36
CA ALA A 162 0.03 -25.81 -7.33
C ALA A 162 0.25 -24.42 -7.95
N PHE A 163 1.00 -24.34 -9.06
CA PHE A 163 1.27 -23.09 -9.74
C PHE A 163 0.00 -22.45 -10.33
N ILE A 164 -0.84 -23.23 -11.02
CA ILE A 164 -2.11 -22.72 -11.59
C ILE A 164 -3.05 -22.24 -10.49
N ASP A 165 -3.16 -22.99 -9.39
CA ASP A 165 -4.01 -22.63 -8.26
C ASP A 165 -3.55 -21.31 -7.63
N VAL A 166 -2.25 -21.16 -7.40
CA VAL A 166 -1.66 -19.92 -6.83
C VAL A 166 -1.83 -18.74 -7.78
N VAL A 167 -1.54 -18.91 -9.07
CA VAL A 167 -1.73 -17.83 -10.06
C VAL A 167 -3.20 -17.40 -10.11
N SER A 168 -4.13 -18.35 -10.10
CA SER A 168 -5.57 -18.06 -10.08
C SER A 168 -5.98 -17.25 -8.84
N ILE A 169 -5.45 -17.59 -7.66
CA ILE A 169 -5.69 -16.88 -6.40
C ILE A 169 -5.15 -15.46 -6.47
N VAL A 170 -3.88 -15.29 -6.86
CA VAL A 170 -3.20 -13.98 -6.93
C VAL A 170 -3.89 -13.08 -7.94
N THR A 171 -4.16 -13.57 -9.14
CA THR A 171 -4.83 -12.78 -10.19
C THR A 171 -6.25 -12.38 -9.78
N ALA A 172 -7.03 -13.29 -9.18
CA ALA A 172 -8.36 -12.98 -8.69
C ALA A 172 -8.34 -11.89 -7.62
N PHE A 173 -7.40 -11.96 -6.68
CA PHE A 173 -7.17 -10.93 -5.67
C PHE A 173 -6.81 -9.59 -6.32
N THR A 174 -5.83 -9.55 -7.24
CA THR A 174 -5.38 -8.32 -7.89
C THR A 174 -6.48 -7.65 -8.71
N ILE A 175 -7.28 -8.43 -9.44
CA ILE A 175 -8.43 -7.90 -10.21
C ILE A 175 -9.44 -7.25 -9.24
N ALA A 176 -9.83 -7.95 -8.20
CA ALA A 176 -10.78 -7.45 -7.22
C ALA A 176 -10.26 -6.19 -6.50
N HIS A 177 -9.00 -6.22 -6.06
CA HIS A 177 -8.31 -5.09 -5.47
C HIS A 177 -8.29 -3.87 -6.40
N SER A 178 -7.95 -4.07 -7.67
CA SER A 178 -7.93 -3.00 -8.68
C SER A 178 -9.30 -2.37 -8.90
N ILE A 179 -10.37 -3.17 -8.89
CA ILE A 179 -11.76 -2.68 -9.04
C ILE A 179 -12.11 -1.75 -7.87
N THR A 180 -11.97 -2.21 -6.63
CA THR A 180 -12.37 -1.41 -5.46
C THR A 180 -11.45 -0.22 -5.23
N LEU A 181 -10.15 -0.36 -5.44
CA LEU A 181 -9.21 0.76 -5.38
C LEU A 181 -9.60 1.84 -6.40
N SER A 182 -9.92 1.45 -7.64
CA SER A 182 -10.33 2.41 -8.67
C SER A 182 -11.66 3.10 -8.33
N LEU A 183 -12.66 2.34 -7.87
CA LEU A 183 -13.95 2.90 -7.47
C LEU A 183 -13.83 3.88 -6.29
N ALA A 184 -13.00 3.54 -5.32
CA ALA A 184 -12.78 4.39 -4.15
C ALA A 184 -11.92 5.63 -4.50
N ALA A 185 -10.86 5.49 -5.32
CA ALA A 185 -10.06 6.62 -5.79
C ALA A 185 -10.86 7.60 -6.69
N LEU A 186 -11.89 7.11 -7.38
CA LEU A 186 -12.84 7.94 -8.13
C LEU A 186 -13.97 8.53 -7.28
N GLY A 187 -13.99 8.25 -5.97
CA GLY A 187 -14.97 8.79 -5.04
C GLY A 187 -16.34 8.09 -5.05
N PHE A 188 -16.49 6.96 -5.74
CA PHE A 188 -17.75 6.20 -5.74
C PHE A 188 -18.00 5.44 -4.43
N ILE A 189 -16.92 5.12 -3.69
CA ILE A 189 -16.99 4.40 -2.43
C ILE A 189 -16.17 5.17 -1.40
N THR A 190 -16.81 5.59 -0.30
CA THR A 190 -16.16 6.23 0.84
C THR A 190 -16.57 5.50 2.11
N LEU A 191 -15.61 4.92 2.82
CA LEU A 191 -15.84 4.20 4.07
C LEU A 191 -14.86 4.68 5.13
N PRO A 192 -15.23 4.67 6.41
CA PRO A 192 -14.32 5.01 7.50
C PRO A 192 -13.11 4.08 7.54
N SER A 193 -11.89 4.64 7.68
CA SER A 193 -10.61 3.88 7.68
C SER A 193 -10.63 2.75 8.70
N ARG A 194 -11.15 2.99 9.91
CA ARG A 194 -11.25 1.97 10.97
C ARG A 194 -12.05 0.74 10.54
N LEU A 195 -13.13 0.94 9.79
CA LEU A 195 -13.97 -0.16 9.31
C LEU A 195 -13.21 -0.97 8.26
N ILE A 196 -12.52 -0.28 7.35
CA ILE A 196 -11.70 -0.92 6.30
C ILE A 196 -10.57 -1.75 6.94
N GLU A 197 -9.81 -1.17 7.87
CA GLU A 197 -8.72 -1.85 8.56
C GLU A 197 -9.20 -3.07 9.35
N SER A 198 -10.34 -2.94 10.06
CA SER A 198 -10.95 -4.06 10.78
C SER A 198 -11.39 -5.17 9.83
N ALA A 199 -11.97 -4.83 8.67
CA ALA A 199 -12.39 -5.80 7.66
C ALA A 199 -11.18 -6.50 7.00
N ILE A 200 -10.10 -5.76 6.74
CA ILE A 200 -8.83 -6.33 6.26
C ILE A 200 -8.28 -7.33 7.29
N ALA A 201 -8.21 -6.92 8.57
CA ALA A 201 -7.74 -7.79 9.63
C ALA A 201 -8.59 -9.05 9.78
N ALA A 202 -9.91 -8.92 9.74
CA ALA A 202 -10.84 -10.04 9.79
C ALA A 202 -10.63 -11.01 8.62
N SER A 203 -10.40 -10.51 7.40
CA SER A 203 -10.14 -11.34 6.23
C SER A 203 -8.89 -12.22 6.38
N VAL A 204 -7.82 -11.67 6.98
CA VAL A 204 -6.59 -12.43 7.26
C VAL A 204 -6.85 -13.54 8.28
N ILE A 205 -7.61 -13.24 9.34
CA ILE A 205 -7.98 -14.22 10.37
C ILE A 205 -8.81 -15.35 9.75
N VAL A 206 -9.84 -15.01 8.95
CA VAL A 206 -10.71 -15.99 8.29
C VAL A 206 -9.91 -16.87 7.33
N ALA A 207 -8.98 -16.30 6.54
CA ALA A 207 -8.10 -17.09 5.67
C ALA A 207 -7.22 -18.07 6.46
N ALA A 208 -6.63 -17.62 7.57
CA ALA A 208 -5.81 -18.46 8.43
C ALA A 208 -6.63 -19.56 9.14
N LEU A 209 -7.84 -19.24 9.60
CA LEU A 209 -8.74 -20.23 10.22
C LEU A 209 -9.25 -21.28 9.21
N ASN A 210 -9.46 -20.90 7.95
CA ASN A 210 -9.83 -21.86 6.91
C ASN A 210 -8.75 -22.93 6.65
N ASN A 211 -7.48 -22.63 6.94
CA ASN A 211 -6.41 -23.62 6.85
C ASN A 211 -6.48 -24.66 7.99
N LEU A 212 -6.92 -24.24 9.17
CA LEU A 212 -7.08 -25.10 10.34
C LEU A 212 -8.40 -25.90 10.30
N TYR A 213 -9.45 -25.25 9.86
CA TYR A 213 -10.79 -25.79 9.71
C TYR A 213 -11.25 -25.57 8.27
N PRO A 214 -10.90 -26.48 7.34
CA PRO A 214 -11.14 -26.27 5.92
C PRO A 214 -12.64 -26.34 5.58
N LEU A 215 -13.30 -25.18 5.69
CA LEU A 215 -14.70 -25.00 5.30
C LEU A 215 -14.82 -24.79 3.78
N ILE A 216 -13.83 -24.15 3.20
CA ILE A 216 -13.73 -23.86 1.77
C ILE A 216 -12.48 -24.56 1.23
N GLU A 217 -12.71 -25.70 0.58
CA GLU A 217 -11.63 -26.51 0.02
C GLU A 217 -11.37 -26.22 -1.46
N LYS A 218 -12.42 -25.85 -2.17
CA LYS A 218 -12.40 -25.64 -3.62
C LYS A 218 -12.65 -24.17 -3.95
N ARG A 219 -12.12 -23.72 -5.09
CA ARG A 219 -12.33 -22.35 -5.58
C ARG A 219 -11.84 -21.27 -4.63
N LEU A 220 -10.67 -21.49 -4.01
CA LEU A 220 -10.03 -20.48 -3.13
C LEU A 220 -9.82 -19.14 -3.84
N TRP A 221 -9.78 -19.11 -5.17
CA TRP A 221 -9.75 -17.88 -5.95
C TRP A 221 -10.99 -16.99 -5.72
N ILE A 222 -12.18 -17.57 -5.40
CA ILE A 222 -13.37 -16.78 -5.06
C ILE A 222 -13.18 -16.08 -3.70
N VAL A 223 -12.59 -16.79 -2.74
CA VAL A 223 -12.27 -16.22 -1.42
C VAL A 223 -11.26 -15.09 -1.58
N ALA A 224 -10.20 -15.31 -2.37
CA ALA A 224 -9.22 -14.31 -2.68
C ALA A 224 -9.83 -13.08 -3.40
N PHE A 225 -10.77 -13.30 -4.32
CA PHE A 225 -11.50 -12.22 -4.98
C PHE A 225 -12.31 -11.38 -3.97
N VAL A 226 -13.12 -12.02 -3.12
CA VAL A 226 -13.91 -11.30 -2.10
C VAL A 226 -13.02 -10.49 -1.16
N PHE A 227 -11.93 -11.08 -0.70
CA PHE A 227 -10.98 -10.38 0.16
C PHE A 227 -10.20 -9.28 -0.58
N GLY A 228 -9.88 -9.49 -1.85
CA GLY A 228 -9.31 -8.47 -2.72
C GLY A 228 -10.17 -7.21 -2.81
N LEU A 229 -11.51 -7.36 -2.86
CA LEU A 229 -12.43 -6.21 -2.83
C LEU A 229 -12.29 -5.41 -1.53
N VAL A 230 -12.09 -6.05 -0.40
CA VAL A 230 -11.90 -5.38 0.88
C VAL A 230 -10.54 -4.67 0.94
N HIS A 231 -9.49 -5.37 0.55
CA HIS A 231 -8.10 -4.85 0.60
C HIS A 231 -7.88 -3.66 -0.33
N GLY A 232 -8.58 -3.60 -1.49
CA GLY A 232 -8.48 -2.48 -2.43
C GLY A 232 -8.93 -1.15 -1.85
N LEU A 233 -9.80 -1.16 -0.83
CA LEU A 233 -10.23 0.06 -0.14
C LEU A 233 -9.14 0.65 0.77
N GLY A 234 -8.18 -0.16 1.21
CA GLY A 234 -7.18 0.26 2.21
C GLY A 234 -6.16 1.29 1.73
N PHE A 235 -6.03 1.52 0.43
CA PHE A 235 -5.09 2.50 -0.14
C PHE A 235 -5.78 3.65 -0.88
N ALA A 236 -7.09 3.63 -0.96
CA ALA A 236 -7.87 4.58 -1.76
C ALA A 236 -7.73 6.02 -1.27
N ASN A 237 -7.73 6.25 0.04
CA ASN A 237 -7.62 7.59 0.63
C ASN A 237 -6.34 8.30 0.19
N VAL A 238 -5.22 7.58 0.13
CA VAL A 238 -3.92 8.13 -0.30
C VAL A 238 -3.99 8.67 -1.74
N LEU A 239 -4.68 7.97 -2.64
CA LEU A 239 -4.83 8.41 -4.04
C LEU A 239 -5.87 9.52 -4.19
N THR A 240 -6.92 9.51 -3.36
CA THR A 240 -7.96 10.56 -3.37
C THR A 240 -7.39 11.88 -2.89
N ASP A 241 -6.56 11.88 -1.86
CA ASP A 241 -5.94 13.09 -1.29
C ASP A 241 -5.00 13.79 -2.30
N LEU A 242 -4.46 13.06 -3.27
CA LEU A 242 -3.67 13.65 -4.36
C LEU A 242 -4.49 14.49 -5.33
N ALA A 243 -5.82 14.36 -5.34
CA ALA A 243 -6.74 15.06 -6.24
C ALA A 243 -6.23 15.12 -7.71
N LEU A 244 -5.71 13.98 -8.21
CA LEU A 244 -5.08 13.89 -9.52
C LEU A 244 -6.06 14.14 -10.67
N PRO A 245 -5.63 14.78 -11.76
CA PRO A 245 -6.39 14.78 -13.01
C PRO A 245 -6.64 13.35 -13.49
N LYS A 246 -7.79 13.11 -14.12
CA LYS A 246 -8.20 11.76 -14.57
C LYS A 246 -7.12 10.97 -15.32
N PRO A 247 -6.36 11.56 -16.29
CA PRO A 247 -5.30 10.83 -16.98
C PRO A 247 -4.15 10.41 -16.05
N ALA A 248 -3.71 11.31 -15.15
CA ALA A 248 -2.67 11.03 -14.19
C ALA A 248 -3.12 9.98 -13.16
N LEU A 249 -4.36 10.06 -12.69
CA LEU A 249 -4.96 9.07 -11.81
C LEU A 249 -5.00 7.68 -12.47
N ALA A 250 -5.38 7.59 -13.74
CA ALA A 250 -5.40 6.33 -14.47
C ALA A 250 -4.01 5.68 -14.56
N VAL A 251 -2.96 6.47 -14.88
CA VAL A 251 -1.57 5.99 -14.91
C VAL A 251 -1.15 5.52 -13.52
N SER A 252 -1.45 6.29 -12.47
CA SER A 252 -1.12 5.92 -11.09
C SER A 252 -1.78 4.62 -10.66
N LEU A 253 -3.08 4.45 -10.95
CA LEU A 253 -3.83 3.23 -10.61
C LEU A 253 -3.28 2.00 -11.33
N VAL A 254 -3.05 2.11 -12.64
CA VAL A 254 -2.52 0.99 -13.44
C VAL A 254 -1.11 0.62 -12.96
N SER A 255 -0.22 1.59 -12.83
CA SER A 255 1.17 1.32 -12.42
C SER A 255 1.26 0.77 -10.99
N PHE A 256 0.47 1.30 -10.06
CA PHE A 256 0.40 0.80 -8.69
C PHE A 256 -0.08 -0.66 -8.64
N ASN A 257 -1.18 -1.00 -9.35
CA ASN A 257 -1.70 -2.37 -9.37
C ASN A 257 -0.73 -3.35 -10.04
N LEU A 258 -0.04 -2.94 -11.12
CA LEU A 258 1.04 -3.74 -11.71
C LEU A 258 2.20 -3.94 -10.73
N GLY A 259 2.53 -2.93 -9.94
CA GLY A 259 3.52 -3.03 -8.87
C GLY A 259 3.11 -4.02 -7.78
N VAL A 260 1.86 -3.97 -7.33
CA VAL A 260 1.28 -4.92 -6.37
C VAL A 260 1.40 -6.35 -6.90
N GLU A 261 0.97 -6.59 -8.14
CA GLU A 261 1.04 -7.92 -8.77
C GLU A 261 2.49 -8.41 -8.90
N ALA A 262 3.39 -7.56 -9.37
CA ALA A 262 4.82 -7.90 -9.45
C ALA A 262 5.40 -8.24 -8.08
N GLY A 263 5.09 -7.46 -7.04
CA GLY A 263 5.51 -7.73 -5.67
C GLY A 263 5.01 -9.07 -5.13
N GLN A 264 3.75 -9.43 -5.39
CA GLN A 264 3.17 -10.71 -5.03
C GLN A 264 3.82 -11.87 -5.79
N LEU A 265 4.05 -11.72 -7.09
CA LEU A 265 4.69 -12.76 -7.92
C LEU A 265 6.11 -13.07 -7.46
N VAL A 266 6.88 -12.09 -6.99
CA VAL A 266 8.22 -12.32 -6.41
C VAL A 266 8.12 -13.18 -5.15
N ILE A 267 7.17 -12.88 -4.26
CA ILE A 267 6.94 -13.70 -3.05
C ILE A 267 6.54 -15.12 -3.43
N VAL A 268 5.60 -15.26 -4.36
CA VAL A 268 5.15 -16.57 -4.87
C VAL A 268 6.29 -17.36 -5.50
N ALA A 269 7.08 -16.72 -6.36
CA ALA A 269 8.22 -17.36 -7.04
C ALA A 269 9.27 -17.89 -6.06
N THR A 270 9.41 -17.25 -4.91
CA THR A 270 10.32 -17.69 -3.85
C THR A 270 9.69 -18.78 -2.97
N PHE A 271 8.45 -18.55 -2.52
CA PHE A 271 7.78 -19.42 -1.56
C PHE A 271 7.32 -20.75 -2.18
N LEU A 272 6.70 -20.72 -3.36
CA LEU A 272 6.04 -21.87 -3.95
C LEU A 272 6.99 -23.05 -4.25
N PRO A 273 8.20 -22.85 -4.82
CA PRO A 273 9.17 -23.95 -5.00
C PRO A 273 9.59 -24.57 -3.67
N LEU A 274 9.87 -23.75 -2.65
CA LEU A 274 10.28 -24.22 -1.31
C LEU A 274 9.16 -25.02 -0.64
N ALA A 275 7.93 -24.52 -0.69
CA ALA A 275 6.75 -25.20 -0.19
C ALA A 275 6.51 -26.53 -0.94
N TYR A 276 6.63 -26.51 -2.27
CA TYR A 276 6.45 -27.71 -3.08
C TYR A 276 7.48 -28.80 -2.78
N LEU A 277 8.75 -28.45 -2.57
CA LEU A 277 9.79 -29.40 -2.18
C LEU A 277 9.48 -30.01 -0.80
N SER A 278 8.95 -29.23 0.12
CA SER A 278 8.66 -29.63 1.50
C SER A 278 7.29 -30.32 1.67
N ARG A 279 6.39 -30.27 0.67
CA ARG A 279 4.98 -30.69 0.77
C ARG A 279 4.72 -32.12 1.23
N ARG A 280 5.67 -33.03 0.98
CA ARG A 280 5.57 -34.44 1.36
C ARG A 280 6.23 -34.77 2.70
N SER A 281 6.87 -33.78 3.33
CA SER A 281 7.47 -33.95 4.65
C SER A 281 6.39 -34.02 5.72
N TRP A 282 6.65 -34.73 6.81
CA TRP A 282 5.82 -34.74 8.00
C TRP A 282 5.68 -33.31 8.62
N PHE A 283 6.71 -32.52 8.49
CA PHE A 283 6.86 -31.19 9.04
C PHE A 283 5.87 -30.17 8.41
N TYR A 284 5.66 -30.25 7.08
CA TYR A 284 4.94 -29.19 6.36
C TYR A 284 3.46 -29.04 6.79
N PRO A 285 2.62 -30.11 6.81
CA PRO A 285 1.23 -29.97 7.24
C PRO A 285 1.09 -29.56 8.71
N ARG A 286 1.93 -30.07 9.60
CA ARG A 286 1.78 -29.84 11.05
C ARG A 286 2.42 -28.56 11.54
N LEU A 287 3.58 -28.21 11.06
CA LEU A 287 4.29 -27.05 11.56
C LEU A 287 4.11 -25.83 10.65
N ALA A 288 4.29 -26.00 9.32
CA ALA A 288 4.14 -24.86 8.42
C ALA A 288 2.66 -24.46 8.28
N LEU A 289 1.74 -25.40 8.03
CA LEU A 289 0.33 -25.09 7.87
C LEU A 289 -0.34 -24.77 9.21
N ASP A 290 -0.34 -25.69 10.19
CA ASP A 290 -1.11 -25.52 11.42
C ASP A 290 -0.51 -24.40 12.30
N ALA A 291 0.77 -24.50 12.68
CA ALA A 291 1.41 -23.50 13.52
C ALA A 291 1.58 -22.15 12.80
N GLY A 292 1.85 -22.16 11.49
CA GLY A 292 1.90 -20.93 10.67
C GLY A 292 0.56 -20.22 10.66
N SER A 293 -0.53 -20.92 10.39
CA SER A 293 -1.88 -20.33 10.36
C SER A 293 -2.33 -19.84 11.74
N LEU A 294 -2.04 -20.60 12.81
CA LEU A 294 -2.32 -20.17 14.19
C LEU A 294 -1.55 -18.89 14.55
N SER A 295 -0.27 -18.80 14.14
CA SER A 295 0.55 -17.61 14.37
C SER A 295 -0.01 -16.40 13.63
N ILE A 296 -0.41 -16.55 12.36
CA ILE A 296 -1.03 -15.49 11.56
C ILE A 296 -2.31 -14.99 12.25
N ALA A 297 -3.19 -15.91 12.64
CA ALA A 297 -4.43 -15.55 13.32
C ALA A 297 -4.19 -14.83 14.66
N SER A 298 -3.24 -15.30 15.47
CA SER A 298 -2.93 -14.70 16.78
C SER A 298 -2.29 -13.32 16.69
N VAL A 299 -1.37 -13.12 15.75
CA VAL A 299 -0.76 -11.81 15.50
C VAL A 299 -1.86 -10.81 15.13
N ARG A 300 -2.77 -11.21 14.26
CA ARG A 300 -3.80 -10.30 13.76
C ARG A 300 -4.89 -10.00 14.79
N PHE A 301 -5.23 -10.96 15.64
CA PHE A 301 -6.18 -10.76 16.73
C PHE A 301 -5.71 -9.69 17.72
N ARG A 302 -4.40 -9.62 18.02
CA ARG A 302 -3.81 -8.59 18.90
C ARG A 302 -3.92 -7.16 18.34
N TYR A 303 -4.05 -6.99 17.04
CA TYR A 303 -4.22 -5.68 16.41
C TYR A 303 -5.69 -5.20 16.39
N LEU A 304 -6.64 -6.11 16.63
CA LEU A 304 -8.07 -5.77 16.72
C LEU A 304 -8.52 -5.44 18.14
N SER A 305 -7.77 -5.86 19.15
CA SER A 305 -8.01 -5.55 20.58
C SER A 305 -7.34 -4.24 20.97
#